data_cb72091c3be9ab598a1c8d45f31109d4
#
_entry.id   cb72091c3be9ab598a1c8d45f31109d4
#
_cell.length_a   1.000
_cell.length_b   1.000
_cell.length_c   1.000
_cell.angle_alpha   90.00
_cell.angle_beta   90.00
_cell.angle_gamma   90.00
#
_symmetry.space_group_name_H-M   'P 1'
#
loop_
_entity.id
_entity.type
_entity.pdbx_description
1 polymer ?
#
loop_
_entity_poly.entity_id
_entity_poly.type
_entity_poly.pdbx_seq_one_letter_code
_entity_poly.pdbx_strand_id
1 'polypeptide(L)'
;MDRILRAREERSALIKSKLSESSETIIIIKANIIGVDKNPYYALLIINIFYRLIKELFEISNTEFFESLDGHFYLLRTKVKAEDVKLKCIDLEEKHLIGRLVDIDVYFGNGSLSRKQFNRGFRKCLVCSEDAVICMRMMSHTLEEIREKENQRIKKYFKKILEKYIDEAITLEANLDPKFGLVTKKTNGSHKDMDYSLLMKSKYVILDDLVEMFFIGFENDLLDGFFKARKLGISTEIKMYEVTTGVNTYKGLIFILGITLVALGFAIKNKRKDLFSLIKIIGKDLTTELDTEVNTFGKFAYINYGFLGARGEVHSGLENVKAAKDILTELSNEALTLTLIHLIKNVEDTVLLKRSKTIDKYKYYKNLVGGIEEYNYDTINLVTDECIKNNISFGGSADLLITTIFIKLIEEELGVIYE
;
A
#
# COMPACT_ATOMS: atom_id res chain seq x y z
N MET A 1 12.39 -17.19 29.52
CA MET A 1 13.76 -16.64 29.28
C MET A 1 14.64 -17.67 28.60
N ASP A 2 14.70 -18.89 29.09
CA ASP A 2 15.56 -19.99 28.56
C ASP A 2 15.30 -20.31 27.08
N ARG A 3 14.06 -20.31 26.63
CA ARG A 3 13.71 -20.58 25.21
C ARG A 3 14.27 -19.54 24.25
N ILE A 4 14.30 -18.26 24.62
CA ILE A 4 14.87 -17.19 23.79
C ILE A 4 16.39 -17.29 23.75
N LEU A 5 17.04 -17.61 24.89
CA LEU A 5 18.48 -17.82 24.93
C LEU A 5 18.87 -18.99 24.05
N ARG A 6 18.17 -20.12 24.15
CA ARG A 6 18.39 -21.28 23.29
C ARG A 6 18.23 -20.95 21.80
N ALA A 7 17.17 -20.20 21.42
CA ALA A 7 16.98 -19.76 20.04
C ALA A 7 18.12 -18.86 19.53
N ARG A 8 18.76 -18.06 20.40
CA ARG A 8 19.98 -17.30 20.07
C ARG A 8 21.19 -18.18 19.84
N GLU A 9 21.38 -19.19 20.68
CA GLU A 9 22.45 -20.15 20.51
C GLU A 9 22.30 -20.95 19.22
N GLU A 10 21.08 -21.41 18.92
CA GLU A 10 20.75 -22.09 17.67
C GLU A 10 21.03 -21.20 16.44
N ARG A 11 20.63 -19.92 16.47
CA ARG A 11 20.98 -18.97 15.39
C ARG A 11 22.48 -18.76 15.27
N SER A 12 23.20 -18.63 16.38
CA SER A 12 24.65 -18.46 16.35
C SER A 12 25.37 -19.70 15.78
N ALA A 13 24.91 -20.89 16.11
CA ALA A 13 25.42 -22.15 15.58
C ALA A 13 25.12 -22.26 14.07
N LEU A 14 23.90 -21.90 13.64
CA LEU A 14 23.52 -21.87 12.24
C LEU A 14 24.44 -20.94 11.43
N ILE A 15 24.64 -19.70 11.90
CA ILE A 15 25.50 -18.72 11.20
C ILE A 15 26.93 -19.26 11.06
N LYS A 16 27.49 -19.88 12.11
CA LYS A 16 28.83 -20.50 12.08
C LYS A 16 28.92 -21.63 11.06
N SER A 17 27.90 -22.50 11.00
CA SER A 17 27.81 -23.56 9.98
C SER A 17 27.79 -22.97 8.58
N LYS A 18 26.93 -21.97 8.35
CA LYS A 18 26.80 -21.31 7.03
C LYS A 18 28.04 -20.57 6.57
N LEU A 19 28.84 -20.03 7.50
CA LEU A 19 30.16 -19.43 7.21
C LEU A 19 31.20 -20.46 6.77
N SER A 20 31.12 -21.67 7.28
CA SER A 20 32.06 -22.76 6.89
C SER A 20 31.71 -23.36 5.52
N GLU A 21 30.50 -23.17 5.02
CA GLU A 21 30.00 -23.70 3.75
C GLU A 21 30.40 -22.88 2.52
N SER A 22 30.69 -21.58 2.70
CA SER A 22 30.90 -20.66 1.58
C SER A 22 31.84 -19.51 1.97
N SER A 23 32.63 -19.02 1.00
CA SER A 23 33.44 -17.82 1.12
C SER A 23 32.69 -16.52 0.80
N GLU A 24 31.37 -16.57 0.65
CA GLU A 24 30.54 -15.41 0.39
C GLU A 24 30.26 -14.60 1.66
N THR A 25 29.97 -13.31 1.48
CA THR A 25 29.49 -12.45 2.56
C THR A 25 28.09 -12.86 2.98
N ILE A 26 27.87 -13.05 4.28
CA ILE A 26 26.55 -13.34 4.87
C ILE A 26 25.98 -12.09 5.51
N ILE A 27 24.72 -11.79 5.22
CA ILE A 27 23.94 -10.69 5.79
C ILE A 27 22.79 -11.29 6.60
N ILE A 28 22.67 -10.92 7.87
CA ILE A 28 21.54 -11.29 8.73
C ILE A 28 20.70 -10.04 8.95
N ILE A 29 19.41 -10.13 8.61
CA ILE A 29 18.44 -9.05 8.82
C ILE A 29 17.48 -9.50 9.91
N LYS A 30 17.45 -8.80 11.02
CA LYS A 30 16.59 -9.09 12.16
C LYS A 30 15.96 -7.80 12.71
N ALA A 31 14.73 -7.87 13.20
CA ALA A 31 14.14 -6.74 13.91
C ALA A 31 14.80 -6.55 15.29
N ASN A 32 15.15 -5.30 15.62
CA ASN A 32 15.73 -4.91 16.90
C ASN A 32 14.61 -4.57 17.89
N ILE A 33 14.02 -5.60 18.51
CA ILE A 33 12.87 -5.50 19.40
C ILE A 33 13.27 -5.67 20.85
N ILE A 34 12.88 -4.75 21.72
CA ILE A 34 13.15 -4.77 23.15
C ILE A 34 12.02 -5.52 23.88
N GLY A 35 12.37 -6.22 24.95
CA GLY A 35 11.43 -7.01 25.76
C GLY A 35 11.40 -8.50 25.40
N VAL A 36 10.43 -9.24 25.95
CA VAL A 36 10.32 -10.70 25.83
C VAL A 36 9.61 -11.13 24.53
N ASP A 37 8.62 -10.35 24.05
CA ASP A 37 8.03 -10.57 22.73
C ASP A 37 8.97 -10.02 21.65
N LYS A 38 9.57 -10.93 20.88
CA LYS A 38 10.50 -10.59 19.78
C LYS A 38 9.82 -10.54 18.42
N ASN A 39 8.55 -10.90 18.35
CA ASN A 39 7.76 -10.95 17.12
C ASN A 39 6.44 -10.13 17.23
N PRO A 40 6.47 -8.85 17.67
CA PRO A 40 5.29 -7.99 17.61
C PRO A 40 4.82 -7.82 16.15
N TYR A 41 3.64 -7.21 15.95
CA TYR A 41 3.03 -7.08 14.62
C TYR A 41 3.95 -6.46 13.56
N TYR A 42 4.85 -5.56 13.98
CA TYR A 42 5.74 -4.84 13.08
C TYR A 42 7.09 -5.55 12.81
N ALA A 43 7.44 -6.60 13.55
CA ALA A 43 8.76 -7.22 13.43
C ALA A 43 8.99 -7.81 12.04
N LEU A 44 8.01 -8.56 11.53
CA LEU A 44 8.10 -9.16 10.19
C LEU A 44 8.10 -8.09 9.09
N LEU A 45 7.30 -7.04 9.23
CA LEU A 45 7.28 -5.93 8.28
C LEU A 45 8.64 -5.24 8.19
N ILE A 46 9.28 -4.95 9.34
CA ILE A 46 10.61 -4.34 9.38
C ILE A 46 11.60 -5.18 8.57
N ILE A 47 11.70 -6.48 8.87
CA ILE A 47 12.69 -7.31 8.17
C ILE A 47 12.39 -7.48 6.68
N ASN A 48 11.11 -7.50 6.26
CA ASN A 48 10.74 -7.54 4.85
C ASN A 48 11.14 -6.26 4.11
N ILE A 49 10.87 -5.09 4.71
CA ILE A 49 11.29 -3.79 4.16
C ILE A 49 12.80 -3.76 3.95
N PHE A 50 13.58 -4.13 4.96
CA PHE A 50 15.04 -4.11 4.85
C PHE A 50 15.58 -5.23 3.95
N TYR A 51 14.92 -6.37 3.86
CA TYR A 51 15.22 -7.40 2.88
C TYR A 51 15.10 -6.86 1.45
N ARG A 52 13.99 -6.17 1.12
CA ARG A 52 13.80 -5.53 -0.18
C ARG A 52 14.89 -4.49 -0.46
N LEU A 53 15.14 -3.57 0.49
CA LEU A 53 16.15 -2.53 0.33
C LEU A 53 17.57 -3.11 0.12
N ILE A 54 17.91 -4.21 0.77
CA ILE A 54 19.20 -4.89 0.58
C ILE A 54 19.28 -5.53 -0.80
N LYS A 55 18.19 -6.13 -1.30
CA LYS A 55 18.13 -6.68 -2.67
C LYS A 55 18.25 -5.61 -3.75
N GLU A 56 17.78 -4.40 -3.49
CA GLU A 56 17.97 -3.26 -4.39
C GLU A 56 19.42 -2.76 -4.43
N LEU A 57 20.16 -2.93 -3.32
CA LEU A 57 21.54 -2.48 -3.21
C LEU A 57 22.59 -3.49 -3.66
N PHE A 58 22.27 -4.80 -3.57
CA PHE A 58 23.22 -5.86 -3.82
C PHE A 58 22.60 -7.02 -4.60
N GLU A 59 23.39 -7.64 -5.46
CA GLU A 59 23.05 -8.92 -6.05
C GLU A 59 23.15 -10.02 -4.97
N ILE A 60 22.02 -10.68 -4.70
CA ILE A 60 21.90 -11.73 -3.67
C ILE A 60 21.92 -13.10 -4.35
N SER A 61 22.91 -13.92 -4.01
CA SER A 61 23.10 -15.28 -4.54
C SER A 61 22.18 -16.31 -3.87
N ASN A 62 21.85 -16.13 -2.59
CA ASN A 62 20.94 -17.01 -1.84
C ASN A 62 20.19 -16.25 -0.77
N THR A 63 18.94 -16.67 -0.51
CA THR A 63 18.07 -16.14 0.55
C THR A 63 17.43 -17.27 1.33
N GLU A 64 17.56 -17.25 2.63
CA GLU A 64 16.88 -18.16 3.55
C GLU A 64 16.13 -17.35 4.61
N PHE A 65 14.89 -17.75 4.92
CA PHE A 65 14.07 -17.14 5.98
C PHE A 65 13.92 -18.12 7.13
N PHE A 66 14.09 -17.65 8.36
CA PHE A 66 14.00 -18.45 9.57
C PHE A 66 12.98 -17.86 10.55
N GLU A 67 12.04 -18.69 10.96
CA GLU A 67 11.19 -18.40 12.10
C GLU A 67 11.92 -18.72 13.40
N SER A 68 11.94 -17.77 14.33
CA SER A 68 12.64 -17.93 15.60
C SER A 68 11.93 -17.22 16.74
N LEU A 69 11.98 -17.80 17.94
CA LEU A 69 11.49 -17.16 19.17
C LEU A 69 12.33 -15.95 19.58
N ASP A 70 13.62 -15.89 19.17
CA ASP A 70 14.45 -14.69 19.37
C ASP A 70 14.22 -13.61 18.32
N GLY A 71 13.20 -13.74 17.49
CA GLY A 71 12.83 -12.89 16.36
C GLY A 71 13.15 -13.55 15.03
N HIS A 72 12.19 -13.49 14.10
CA HIS A 72 12.37 -13.94 12.72
C HIS A 72 13.52 -13.22 12.06
N PHE A 73 14.22 -13.87 11.12
CA PHE A 73 15.34 -13.23 10.42
C PHE A 73 15.53 -13.79 9.01
N TYR A 74 16.11 -12.97 8.15
CA TYR A 74 16.65 -13.40 6.86
C TYR A 74 18.15 -13.64 6.96
N LEU A 75 18.64 -14.70 6.28
CA LEU A 75 20.03 -14.94 5.97
C LEU A 75 20.21 -14.80 4.46
N LEU A 76 21.03 -13.83 4.05
CA LEU A 76 21.33 -13.57 2.64
C LEU A 76 22.80 -13.85 2.37
N ARG A 77 23.12 -14.30 1.16
CA ARG A 77 24.50 -14.44 0.67
C ARG A 77 24.72 -13.53 -0.53
N THR A 78 25.92 -12.95 -0.59
CA THR A 78 26.35 -12.12 -1.71
C THR A 78 27.84 -12.25 -1.95
N LYS A 79 28.26 -12.09 -3.21
CA LYS A 79 29.68 -12.05 -3.62
C LYS A 79 30.32 -10.67 -3.42
N VAL A 80 29.54 -9.68 -3.03
CA VAL A 80 30.01 -8.32 -2.77
C VAL A 80 30.91 -8.34 -1.52
N LYS A 81 31.99 -7.54 -1.52
CA LYS A 81 32.94 -7.45 -0.40
C LYS A 81 32.22 -7.05 0.89
N ALA A 82 32.56 -7.74 1.97
CA ALA A 82 31.89 -7.60 3.25
C ALA A 82 31.98 -6.16 3.82
N GLU A 83 33.08 -5.46 3.57
CA GLU A 83 33.29 -4.09 4.00
C GLU A 83 32.32 -3.12 3.32
N ASP A 84 32.12 -3.26 2.00
CA ASP A 84 31.20 -2.44 1.22
C ASP A 84 29.76 -2.72 1.64
N VAL A 85 29.42 -3.99 1.84
CA VAL A 85 28.12 -4.40 2.37
C VAL A 85 27.85 -3.78 3.73
N LYS A 86 28.82 -3.89 4.66
CA LYS A 86 28.66 -3.36 6.03
C LYS A 86 28.46 -1.87 6.05
N LEU A 87 29.21 -1.10 5.24
CA LEU A 87 29.04 0.36 5.16
C LEU A 87 27.63 0.75 4.70
N LYS A 88 27.11 0.11 3.64
CA LYS A 88 25.77 0.37 3.15
C LYS A 88 24.69 -0.05 4.17
N CYS A 89 24.87 -1.16 4.87
CA CYS A 89 23.96 -1.58 5.95
C CYS A 89 23.95 -0.59 7.11
N ILE A 90 25.10 -0.04 7.50
CA ILE A 90 25.19 1.01 8.53
C ILE A 90 24.42 2.25 8.07
N ASP A 91 24.58 2.67 6.82
CA ASP A 91 23.87 3.81 6.25
C ASP A 91 22.36 3.61 6.24
N LEU A 92 21.86 2.40 5.91
CA LEU A 92 20.43 2.06 6.02
C LEU A 92 19.92 2.17 7.46
N GLU A 93 20.66 1.60 8.43
CA GLU A 93 20.30 1.68 9.84
C GLU A 93 20.26 3.11 10.39
N GLU A 94 21.10 4.02 9.86
CA GLU A 94 21.18 5.40 10.33
C GLU A 94 20.20 6.34 9.64
N LYS A 95 19.98 6.18 8.33
CA LYS A 95 19.22 7.13 7.50
C LYS A 95 17.75 6.77 7.35
N HIS A 96 17.40 5.47 7.40
CA HIS A 96 16.02 5.05 7.22
C HIS A 96 15.16 5.39 8.44
N LEU A 97 13.90 5.80 8.25
CA LEU A 97 12.99 6.23 9.33
C LEU A 97 12.84 5.19 10.45
N ILE A 98 12.76 3.91 10.06
CA ILE A 98 12.69 2.78 10.99
C ILE A 98 14.01 2.01 11.10
N GLY A 99 15.13 2.56 10.61
CA GLY A 99 16.44 1.91 10.65
C GLY A 99 16.95 1.58 12.05
N ARG A 100 16.49 2.30 13.07
CA ARG A 100 16.78 1.99 14.48
C ARG A 100 16.06 0.74 14.98
N LEU A 101 15.05 0.27 14.25
CA LEU A 101 14.24 -0.92 14.59
C LEU A 101 14.73 -2.19 13.90
N VAL A 102 15.85 -2.14 13.17
CA VAL A 102 16.48 -3.29 12.53
C VAL A 102 17.92 -3.46 12.99
N ASP A 103 18.39 -4.69 13.06
CA ASP A 103 19.78 -5.09 13.17
C ASP A 103 20.20 -5.79 11.88
N ILE A 104 21.25 -5.24 11.22
CA ILE A 104 21.82 -5.84 10.02
C ILE A 104 23.28 -6.23 10.32
N ASP A 105 23.45 -7.50 10.62
CA ASP A 105 24.76 -8.04 10.88
C ASP A 105 25.40 -8.60 9.61
N VAL A 106 26.66 -8.28 9.39
CA VAL A 106 27.44 -8.74 8.24
C VAL A 106 28.57 -9.60 8.73
N TYR A 107 28.68 -10.80 8.16
CA TYR A 107 29.68 -11.82 8.50
C TYR A 107 30.52 -12.18 7.29
N PHE A 108 31.81 -12.39 7.52
CA PHE A 108 32.75 -12.88 6.50
C PHE A 108 33.90 -13.63 7.17
N GLY A 109 34.37 -14.71 6.56
CA GLY A 109 35.42 -15.55 7.13
C GLY A 109 35.01 -16.10 8.51
N ASN A 110 35.75 -15.76 9.54
CA ASN A 110 35.54 -16.31 10.88
C ASN A 110 34.74 -15.38 11.83
N GLY A 111 34.16 -14.27 11.35
CA GLY A 111 33.55 -13.34 12.27
C GLY A 111 32.59 -12.30 11.67
N SER A 112 31.98 -11.53 12.56
CA SER A 112 31.12 -10.39 12.18
C SER A 112 31.92 -9.10 12.06
N LEU A 113 31.54 -8.27 11.10
CA LEU A 113 32.11 -6.93 10.94
C LEU A 113 31.43 -5.94 11.90
N SER A 114 32.21 -5.26 12.72
CA SER A 114 31.73 -4.30 13.71
C SER A 114 31.73 -2.86 13.15
N ARG A 115 30.84 -2.00 13.67
CA ARG A 115 30.78 -0.57 13.31
C ARG A 115 32.10 0.18 13.60
N LYS A 116 32.83 -0.26 14.65
CA LYS A 116 34.12 0.36 15.04
C LYS A 116 35.20 0.22 13.95
N GLN A 117 35.20 -0.87 13.19
CA GLN A 117 36.17 -1.07 12.08
C GLN A 117 36.02 0.00 10.97
N PHE A 118 34.86 0.67 10.91
CA PHE A 118 34.52 1.69 9.94
C PHE A 118 34.48 3.11 10.53
N ASN A 119 35.09 3.32 11.70
CA ASN A 119 35.08 4.61 12.42
C ASN A 119 33.67 5.14 12.68
N ARG A 120 32.69 4.25 12.83
CA ARG A 120 31.31 4.61 13.18
C ARG A 120 31.09 4.44 14.67
N GLY A 121 30.55 5.46 15.33
CA GLY A 121 30.19 5.45 16.74
C GLY A 121 29.12 4.43 17.11
N PHE A 122 28.82 4.35 18.39
CA PHE A 122 27.70 3.54 18.88
C PHE A 122 26.36 4.07 18.36
N ARG A 123 25.40 3.18 18.24
CA ARG A 123 24.02 3.55 17.92
C ARG A 123 23.47 4.46 19.02
N LYS A 124 22.79 5.53 18.66
CA LYS A 124 22.09 6.39 19.62
C LYS A 124 20.86 5.71 20.22
N CYS A 125 20.51 6.11 21.43
CA CYS A 125 19.30 5.61 22.10
C CYS A 125 18.03 5.92 21.28
N LEU A 126 17.00 5.11 21.43
CA LEU A 126 15.70 5.39 20.79
C LEU A 126 14.95 6.53 21.45
N VAL A 127 15.16 6.73 22.77
CA VAL A 127 14.41 7.67 23.61
C VAL A 127 15.14 9.01 23.75
N CYS A 128 16.47 8.98 23.97
CA CYS A 128 17.29 10.16 24.19
C CYS A 128 18.48 10.23 23.20
N SER A 129 19.34 11.25 23.33
CA SER A 129 20.52 11.47 22.45
C SER A 129 21.76 10.71 22.87
N GLU A 130 21.75 10.03 24.02
CA GLU A 130 22.88 9.24 24.52
C GLU A 130 23.16 7.99 23.70
N ASP A 131 24.32 7.36 23.87
CA ASP A 131 24.59 6.08 23.26
C ASP A 131 23.69 4.98 23.86
N ALA A 132 23.10 4.14 23.00
CA ALA A 132 22.17 3.10 23.41
C ALA A 132 22.77 2.13 24.43
N VAL A 133 24.07 1.86 24.35
CA VAL A 133 24.80 0.99 25.28
C VAL A 133 24.83 1.56 26.70
N ILE A 134 24.93 2.89 26.82
CA ILE A 134 24.94 3.59 28.12
C ILE A 134 23.54 3.47 28.73
N CYS A 135 22.50 3.87 28.01
CA CYS A 135 21.12 3.77 28.48
C CYS A 135 20.70 2.36 28.88
N MET A 136 21.17 1.35 28.12
CA MET A 136 20.89 -0.05 28.41
C MET A 136 21.58 -0.53 29.70
N ARG A 137 22.83 -0.13 29.93
CA ARG A 137 23.58 -0.50 31.16
C ARG A 137 23.03 0.21 32.39
N MET A 138 22.63 1.48 32.24
CA MET A 138 22.11 2.30 33.32
C MET A 138 20.61 2.10 33.55
N MET A 139 19.94 1.31 32.70
CA MET A 139 18.47 1.15 32.70
C MET A 139 17.73 2.52 32.71
N SER A 140 18.23 3.48 31.91
CA SER A 140 17.79 4.88 31.94
C SER A 140 16.36 5.09 31.47
N HIS A 141 15.75 4.12 30.79
CA HIS A 141 14.40 4.20 30.24
C HIS A 141 13.60 2.96 30.57
N THR A 142 12.31 3.15 30.81
CA THR A 142 11.36 2.04 31.00
C THR A 142 11.08 1.34 29.67
N LEU A 143 10.60 0.11 29.76
CA LEU A 143 10.19 -0.64 28.57
C LEU A 143 9.03 0.03 27.84
N GLU A 144 8.14 0.70 28.57
CA GLU A 144 6.99 1.44 28.04
C GLU A 144 7.44 2.64 27.21
N GLU A 145 8.37 3.46 27.73
CA GLU A 145 8.94 4.61 27.01
C GLU A 145 9.59 4.17 25.70
N ILE A 146 10.32 3.05 25.71
CA ILE A 146 10.97 2.54 24.51
C ILE A 146 9.93 2.06 23.50
N ARG A 147 8.92 1.29 23.92
CA ARG A 147 7.83 0.83 23.06
C ARG A 147 7.02 1.96 22.46
N GLU A 148 6.79 3.01 23.23
CA GLU A 148 6.12 4.19 22.71
C GLU A 148 6.94 4.85 21.59
N LYS A 149 8.26 4.97 21.74
CA LYS A 149 9.15 5.47 20.70
C LYS A 149 9.23 4.57 19.48
N GLU A 150 9.21 3.25 19.66
CA GLU A 150 9.08 2.28 18.55
C GLU A 150 7.77 2.54 17.77
N ASN A 151 6.64 2.62 18.46
CA ASN A 151 5.33 2.86 17.86
C ASN A 151 5.26 4.23 17.14
N GLN A 152 5.80 5.30 17.73
CA GLN A 152 5.85 6.63 17.12
C GLN A 152 6.64 6.59 15.80
N ARG A 153 7.77 5.88 15.75
CA ARG A 153 8.57 5.72 14.52
C ARG A 153 7.82 4.95 13.45
N ILE A 154 7.14 3.88 13.83
CA ILE A 154 6.34 3.05 12.93
C ILE A 154 5.17 3.85 12.36
N LYS A 155 4.42 4.58 13.21
CA LYS A 155 3.34 5.47 12.76
C LYS A 155 3.86 6.54 11.79
N LYS A 156 5.00 7.17 12.12
CA LYS A 156 5.64 8.16 11.22
C LYS A 156 6.03 7.55 9.87
N TYR A 157 6.52 6.33 9.88
CA TYR A 157 6.86 5.62 8.65
C TYR A 157 5.61 5.33 7.82
N PHE A 158 4.56 4.75 8.43
CA PHE A 158 3.30 4.50 7.73
C PHE A 158 2.69 5.79 7.17
N LYS A 159 2.64 6.86 7.96
CA LYS A 159 2.13 8.14 7.47
C LYS A 159 2.85 8.55 6.18
N LYS A 160 4.18 8.54 6.18
CA LYS A 160 4.98 8.94 5.03
C LYS A 160 4.76 8.06 3.79
N ILE A 161 4.71 6.74 3.94
CA ILE A 161 4.52 5.84 2.79
C ILE A 161 3.09 5.90 2.25
N LEU A 162 2.09 6.06 3.11
CA LEU A 162 0.71 6.22 2.70
C LEU A 162 0.49 7.54 1.94
N GLU A 163 0.97 8.67 2.48
CA GLU A 163 0.98 9.95 1.76
C GLU A 163 1.61 9.82 0.37
N LYS A 164 2.80 9.20 0.30
CA LYS A 164 3.50 8.98 -0.96
C LYS A 164 2.69 8.12 -1.94
N TYR A 165 2.20 6.96 -1.52
CA TYR A 165 1.61 6.00 -2.44
C TYR A 165 0.16 6.30 -2.80
N ILE A 166 -0.60 6.98 -1.95
CA ILE A 166 -1.92 7.53 -2.34
C ILE A 166 -1.73 8.65 -3.37
N ASP A 167 -0.79 9.57 -3.11
CA ASP A 167 -0.46 10.64 -4.07
C ASP A 167 0.00 10.08 -5.41
N GLU A 168 0.89 9.10 -5.39
CA GLU A 168 1.43 8.45 -6.59
C GLU A 168 0.35 7.71 -7.38
N ALA A 169 -0.50 6.92 -6.71
CA ALA A 169 -1.57 6.17 -7.35
C ALA A 169 -2.58 7.10 -8.08
N ILE A 170 -3.02 8.16 -7.41
CA ILE A 170 -3.91 9.16 -8.01
C ILE A 170 -3.19 9.87 -9.17
N THR A 171 -1.92 10.19 -9.01
CA THR A 171 -1.15 10.89 -10.04
C THR A 171 -0.89 10.03 -11.28
N LEU A 172 -0.60 8.74 -11.10
CA LEU A 172 -0.41 7.79 -12.21
C LEU A 172 -1.71 7.64 -13.01
N GLU A 173 -2.84 7.45 -12.34
CA GLU A 173 -4.15 7.41 -13.02
C GLU A 173 -4.43 8.71 -13.76
N ALA A 174 -4.28 9.88 -13.12
CA ALA A 174 -4.56 11.18 -13.74
C ALA A 174 -3.62 11.52 -14.92
N ASN A 175 -2.40 10.98 -14.93
CA ASN A 175 -1.42 11.17 -16.01
C ASN A 175 -1.59 10.20 -17.18
N LEU A 176 -2.32 9.11 -16.98
CA LEU A 176 -2.55 8.10 -18.02
C LEU A 176 -3.23 8.75 -19.23
N ASP A 177 -2.70 8.53 -20.44
CA ASP A 177 -3.20 9.12 -21.68
C ASP A 177 -2.76 8.27 -22.89
N PRO A 178 -3.69 7.91 -23.81
CA PRO A 178 -5.14 8.20 -23.85
C PRO A 178 -5.96 7.36 -22.85
N LYS A 179 -7.17 7.84 -22.46
CA LYS A 179 -7.92 7.28 -21.31
C LYS A 179 -9.45 7.37 -21.44
N PHE A 180 -9.99 6.93 -22.57
CA PHE A 180 -11.44 6.69 -22.81
C PHE A 180 -12.39 7.77 -22.27
N GLY A 181 -12.11 9.04 -22.53
CA GLY A 181 -12.96 10.17 -22.12
C GLY A 181 -12.80 10.61 -20.66
N LEU A 182 -11.92 10.02 -19.88
CA LEU A 182 -11.48 10.52 -18.57
C LEU A 182 -10.58 11.76 -18.74
N VAL A 183 -10.46 12.56 -17.67
CA VAL A 183 -9.58 13.74 -17.64
C VAL A 183 -8.12 13.32 -17.64
N THR A 184 -7.30 13.96 -18.47
CA THR A 184 -5.85 13.79 -18.54
C THR A 184 -5.14 15.14 -18.47
N LYS A 185 -3.79 15.16 -18.46
CA LYS A 185 -3.04 16.43 -18.59
C LYS A 185 -3.27 17.15 -19.91
N LYS A 186 -3.66 16.41 -20.97
CA LYS A 186 -3.80 16.96 -22.33
C LYS A 186 -5.23 17.39 -22.66
N THR A 187 -6.21 16.78 -22.01
CA THR A 187 -7.61 17.02 -22.32
C THR A 187 -8.50 16.84 -21.09
N ASN A 188 -9.58 17.61 -21.04
CA ASN A 188 -10.64 17.44 -20.05
C ASN A 188 -11.53 16.20 -20.34
N GLY A 189 -11.20 15.45 -21.39
CA GLY A 189 -12.00 14.30 -21.79
C GLY A 189 -13.46 14.69 -22.08
N SER A 190 -14.36 13.91 -21.54
CA SER A 190 -15.80 14.14 -21.65
C SER A 190 -16.36 15.12 -20.58
N HIS A 191 -15.51 15.84 -19.87
CA HIS A 191 -15.91 16.69 -18.75
C HIS A 191 -15.88 18.19 -19.13
N LYS A 192 -16.98 18.89 -18.87
CA LYS A 192 -17.09 20.36 -19.05
C LYS A 192 -16.84 21.11 -17.73
N ASP A 193 -16.96 20.39 -16.62
CA ASP A 193 -16.95 20.89 -15.25
C ASP A 193 -15.67 20.51 -14.48
N MET A 194 -14.79 19.76 -15.12
CA MET A 194 -13.61 19.20 -14.48
C MET A 194 -12.40 19.23 -15.43
N ASP A 195 -11.25 19.62 -14.91
CA ASP A 195 -9.95 19.57 -15.57
C ASP A 195 -8.89 18.92 -14.68
N TYR A 196 -7.69 18.73 -15.21
CA TYR A 196 -6.55 18.17 -14.47
C TYR A 196 -6.18 18.99 -13.24
N SER A 197 -6.23 20.33 -13.30
CA SER A 197 -5.91 21.20 -12.18
C SER A 197 -6.89 20.99 -11.01
N LEU A 198 -8.19 20.85 -11.33
CA LEU A 198 -9.23 20.58 -10.35
C LEU A 198 -9.05 19.20 -9.68
N LEU A 199 -8.68 18.17 -10.47
CA LEU A 199 -8.34 16.87 -9.92
C LEU A 199 -7.17 16.96 -8.92
N MET A 200 -6.11 17.68 -9.27
CA MET A 200 -4.95 17.83 -8.38
C MET A 200 -5.30 18.63 -7.11
N LYS A 201 -6.09 19.70 -7.21
CA LYS A 201 -6.56 20.43 -6.02
C LYS A 201 -7.38 19.53 -5.09
N SER A 202 -8.28 18.76 -5.65
CA SER A 202 -9.13 17.82 -4.92
C SER A 202 -8.29 16.71 -4.24
N LYS A 203 -7.29 16.16 -4.95
CA LYS A 203 -6.34 15.19 -4.41
C LYS A 203 -5.70 15.66 -3.10
N TYR A 204 -5.17 16.89 -3.08
CA TYR A 204 -4.50 17.41 -1.88
C TYR A 204 -5.44 17.58 -0.68
N VAL A 205 -6.71 17.85 -0.91
CA VAL A 205 -7.71 18.04 0.16
C VAL A 205 -8.12 16.70 0.81
N ILE A 206 -8.15 15.62 0.02
CA ILE A 206 -8.60 14.31 0.54
C ILE A 206 -7.45 13.46 1.11
N LEU A 207 -6.19 13.79 0.79
CA LEU A 207 -5.02 12.95 1.07
C LEU A 207 -4.84 12.68 2.57
N ASP A 208 -4.84 13.73 3.39
CA ASP A 208 -4.63 13.58 4.85
C ASP A 208 -5.76 12.78 5.51
N ASP A 209 -7.00 12.98 5.09
CA ASP A 209 -8.15 12.26 5.63
C ASP A 209 -8.11 10.77 5.21
N LEU A 210 -7.65 10.45 3.99
CA LEU A 210 -7.44 9.07 3.56
C LEU A 210 -6.35 8.39 4.41
N VAL A 211 -5.24 9.07 4.69
CA VAL A 211 -4.20 8.55 5.58
C VAL A 211 -4.75 8.32 6.99
N GLU A 212 -5.59 9.22 7.50
CA GLU A 212 -6.23 9.07 8.81
C GLU A 212 -7.17 7.86 8.86
N MET A 213 -7.87 7.52 7.76
CA MET A 213 -8.70 6.32 7.70
C MET A 213 -7.90 5.02 7.93
N PHE A 214 -6.65 4.97 7.46
CA PHE A 214 -5.75 3.87 7.78
C PHE A 214 -5.48 3.77 9.29
N PHE A 215 -5.16 4.89 9.94
CA PHE A 215 -4.89 4.90 11.38
C PHE A 215 -6.13 4.58 12.20
N ILE A 216 -7.31 5.00 11.76
CA ILE A 216 -8.58 4.60 12.38
C ILE A 216 -8.73 3.06 12.34
N GLY A 217 -8.46 2.42 11.20
CA GLY A 217 -8.49 0.95 11.10
C GLY A 217 -7.39 0.26 11.92
N PHE A 218 -6.22 0.88 12.00
CA PHE A 218 -5.08 0.38 12.75
C PHE A 218 -5.29 0.42 14.29
N GLU A 219 -6.09 1.35 14.79
CA GLU A 219 -6.29 1.60 16.22
C GLU A 219 -7.59 1.01 16.78
N ASN A 220 -8.49 0.55 15.92
CA ASN A 220 -9.81 0.06 16.30
C ASN A 220 -10.08 -1.35 15.78
N ASP A 221 -11.14 -1.98 16.28
CA ASP A 221 -11.71 -3.17 15.67
C ASP A 221 -12.26 -2.85 14.28
N LEU A 222 -12.33 -3.86 13.41
CA LEU A 222 -12.61 -3.68 11.99
C LEU A 222 -13.89 -2.88 11.71
N LEU A 223 -15.01 -3.26 12.34
CA LEU A 223 -16.30 -2.60 12.11
C LEU A 223 -16.38 -1.25 12.81
N ASP A 224 -15.86 -1.13 14.03
CA ASP A 224 -15.79 0.15 14.74
C ASP A 224 -14.93 1.15 13.97
N GLY A 225 -13.79 0.69 13.44
CA GLY A 225 -12.93 1.47 12.57
C GLY A 225 -13.67 1.93 11.32
N PHE A 226 -14.41 1.04 10.66
CA PHE A 226 -15.22 1.42 9.50
C PHE A 226 -16.26 2.49 9.84
N PHE A 227 -17.02 2.37 10.93
CA PHE A 227 -18.03 3.37 11.29
C PHE A 227 -17.42 4.74 11.62
N LYS A 228 -16.23 4.78 12.24
CA LYS A 228 -15.50 6.03 12.48
C LYS A 228 -14.98 6.64 11.19
N ALA A 229 -14.35 5.84 10.34
CA ALA A 229 -13.83 6.28 9.04
C ALA A 229 -14.94 6.73 8.10
N ARG A 230 -16.12 6.11 8.15
CA ARG A 230 -17.31 6.55 7.37
C ARG A 230 -17.74 7.98 7.71
N LYS A 231 -17.70 8.35 9.00
CA LYS A 231 -17.99 9.74 9.42
C LYS A 231 -16.93 10.70 8.88
N LEU A 232 -15.66 10.33 8.93
CA LEU A 232 -14.58 11.09 8.33
C LEU A 232 -14.76 11.20 6.82
N GLY A 233 -15.13 10.11 6.11
CA GLY A 233 -15.37 10.10 4.67
C GLY A 233 -16.46 11.08 4.22
N ILE A 234 -17.54 11.19 5.00
CA ILE A 234 -18.60 12.18 4.72
C ILE A 234 -18.04 13.61 4.83
N SER A 235 -17.23 13.92 5.84
CA SER A 235 -16.60 15.23 5.97
C SER A 235 -15.57 15.49 4.88
N THR A 236 -14.84 14.47 4.44
CA THR A 236 -13.90 14.52 3.32
C THR A 236 -14.59 14.82 2.00
N GLU A 237 -15.75 14.20 1.75
CA GLU A 237 -16.60 14.52 0.58
C GLU A 237 -17.05 15.99 0.59
N ILE A 238 -17.43 16.53 1.76
CA ILE A 238 -17.82 17.95 1.88
C ILE A 238 -16.63 18.85 1.54
N LYS A 239 -15.45 18.63 2.12
CA LYS A 239 -14.23 19.38 1.78
C LYS A 239 -13.89 19.31 0.28
N MET A 240 -14.04 18.13 -0.33
CA MET A 240 -13.84 17.95 -1.77
C MET A 240 -14.82 18.83 -2.57
N TYR A 241 -16.11 18.81 -2.24
CA TYR A 241 -17.11 19.63 -2.93
C TYR A 241 -16.90 21.14 -2.74
N GLU A 242 -16.46 21.57 -1.56
CA GLU A 242 -16.11 22.98 -1.29
C GLU A 242 -14.98 23.45 -2.21
N VAL A 243 -13.88 22.70 -2.30
CA VAL A 243 -12.71 23.05 -3.12
C VAL A 243 -13.01 22.97 -4.61
N THR A 244 -13.89 22.06 -5.02
CA THR A 244 -14.26 21.85 -6.42
C THR A 244 -15.49 22.64 -6.87
N THR A 245 -16.04 23.47 -6.00
CA THR A 245 -17.26 24.26 -6.28
C THR A 245 -18.45 23.35 -6.69
N GLY A 246 -18.62 22.24 -5.97
CA GLY A 246 -19.72 21.29 -6.17
C GLY A 246 -19.46 20.20 -7.21
N VAL A 247 -18.26 20.12 -7.80
CA VAL A 247 -17.92 19.08 -8.77
C VAL A 247 -17.46 17.80 -8.05
N ASN A 248 -18.05 16.67 -8.44
CA ASN A 248 -17.63 15.35 -7.93
C ASN A 248 -16.37 14.86 -8.64
N THR A 249 -15.22 14.95 -8.00
CA THR A 249 -13.94 14.46 -8.52
C THR A 249 -13.60 13.05 -8.02
N TYR A 250 -13.70 12.80 -6.71
CA TYR A 250 -13.18 11.59 -6.05
C TYR A 250 -14.13 10.96 -5.01
N LYS A 251 -15.44 11.20 -5.09
CA LYS A 251 -16.40 10.63 -4.14
C LYS A 251 -16.33 9.10 -4.09
N GLY A 252 -16.26 8.43 -5.25
CA GLY A 252 -16.13 6.98 -5.34
C GLY A 252 -14.80 6.49 -4.76
N LEU A 253 -13.70 7.20 -5.04
CA LEU A 253 -12.38 6.90 -4.50
C LEU A 253 -12.34 7.03 -2.98
N ILE A 254 -12.88 8.12 -2.40
CA ILE A 254 -12.94 8.31 -0.94
C ILE A 254 -13.62 7.10 -0.28
N PHE A 255 -14.70 6.61 -0.88
CA PHE A 255 -15.43 5.45 -0.37
C PHE A 255 -14.62 4.14 -0.51
N ILE A 256 -14.16 3.81 -1.72
CA ILE A 256 -13.49 2.52 -2.01
C ILE A 256 -12.11 2.46 -1.33
N LEU A 257 -11.26 3.48 -1.58
CA LEU A 257 -9.92 3.52 -1.01
C LEU A 257 -9.96 3.74 0.49
N GLY A 258 -10.91 4.53 1.01
CA GLY A 258 -11.10 4.72 2.45
C GLY A 258 -11.39 3.41 3.18
N ILE A 259 -12.29 2.57 2.66
CA ILE A 259 -12.57 1.23 3.21
C ILE A 259 -11.34 0.33 3.09
N THR A 260 -10.64 0.37 1.96
CA THR A 260 -9.39 -0.37 1.75
C THR A 260 -8.33 0.00 2.80
N LEU A 261 -8.16 1.29 3.09
CA LEU A 261 -7.22 1.79 4.08
C LEU A 261 -7.58 1.36 5.51
N VAL A 262 -8.86 1.38 5.88
CA VAL A 262 -9.33 0.84 7.17
C VAL A 262 -8.99 -0.64 7.29
N ALA A 263 -9.33 -1.43 6.28
CA ALA A 263 -9.05 -2.87 6.27
C ALA A 263 -7.54 -3.15 6.30
N LEU A 264 -6.72 -2.38 5.59
CA LEU A 264 -5.27 -2.48 5.57
C LEU A 264 -4.66 -2.15 6.95
N GLY A 265 -5.11 -1.08 7.59
CA GLY A 265 -4.65 -0.71 8.94
C GLY A 265 -4.93 -1.81 9.95
N PHE A 266 -6.14 -2.37 9.94
CA PHE A 266 -6.52 -3.50 10.77
C PHE A 266 -5.71 -4.76 10.44
N ALA A 267 -5.52 -5.07 9.16
CA ALA A 267 -4.75 -6.23 8.69
C ALA A 267 -3.31 -6.19 9.20
N ILE A 268 -2.63 -5.06 9.06
CA ILE A 268 -1.26 -4.86 9.52
C ILE A 268 -1.16 -5.03 11.03
N LYS A 269 -2.03 -4.39 11.80
CA LYS A 269 -2.02 -4.47 13.26
C LYS A 269 -2.23 -5.89 13.77
N ASN A 270 -3.06 -6.66 13.08
CA ASN A 270 -3.46 -8.02 13.48
C ASN A 270 -2.69 -9.13 12.72
N LYS A 271 -1.63 -8.80 11.99
CA LYS A 271 -0.79 -9.75 11.20
C LYS A 271 -1.61 -10.57 10.19
N ARG A 272 -2.64 -9.97 9.60
CA ARG A 272 -3.51 -10.61 8.62
C ARG A 272 -3.06 -10.30 7.19
N LYS A 273 -3.25 -11.24 6.27
CA LYS A 273 -2.97 -11.07 4.84
C LYS A 273 -4.21 -11.08 3.97
N ASP A 274 -5.34 -11.46 4.51
CA ASP A 274 -6.63 -11.62 3.83
C ASP A 274 -7.39 -10.28 3.72
N LEU A 275 -6.75 -9.28 3.12
CA LEU A 275 -7.26 -7.91 2.97
C LEU A 275 -8.64 -7.87 2.31
N PHE A 276 -8.82 -8.59 1.20
CA PHE A 276 -10.06 -8.59 0.44
C PHE A 276 -11.21 -9.27 1.23
N SER A 277 -10.90 -10.27 2.05
CA SER A 277 -11.88 -10.87 2.98
C SER A 277 -12.31 -9.89 4.07
N LEU A 278 -11.39 -9.07 4.60
CA LEU A 278 -11.72 -8.01 5.56
C LEU A 278 -12.61 -6.93 4.93
N ILE A 279 -12.33 -6.52 3.70
CA ILE A 279 -13.17 -5.59 2.95
C ILE A 279 -14.57 -6.17 2.73
N LYS A 280 -14.67 -7.46 2.39
CA LYS A 280 -15.95 -8.16 2.25
C LYS A 280 -16.76 -8.19 3.56
N ILE A 281 -16.10 -8.35 4.71
CA ILE A 281 -16.76 -8.28 6.03
C ILE A 281 -17.34 -6.88 6.26
N ILE A 282 -16.59 -5.81 5.95
CA ILE A 282 -17.10 -4.43 6.01
C ILE A 282 -18.27 -4.23 5.06
N GLY A 283 -18.16 -4.80 3.86
CA GLY A 283 -19.14 -4.63 2.79
C GLY A 283 -20.47 -5.40 2.96
N LYS A 284 -20.57 -6.30 3.96
CA LYS A 284 -21.66 -7.26 4.07
C LYS A 284 -23.05 -6.64 3.96
N ASP A 285 -23.28 -5.54 4.64
CA ASP A 285 -24.60 -4.90 4.74
C ASP A 285 -24.72 -3.60 3.91
N LEU A 286 -23.69 -3.22 3.15
CA LEU A 286 -23.69 -1.95 2.41
C LEU A 286 -24.66 -1.92 1.23
N THR A 287 -24.98 -3.07 0.65
CA THR A 287 -25.93 -3.15 -0.46
C THR A 287 -27.36 -2.94 -0.01
N THR A 288 -27.72 -3.30 1.24
CA THR A 288 -29.05 -3.06 1.80
C THR A 288 -29.37 -1.58 2.01
N GLU A 289 -28.34 -0.74 2.09
CA GLU A 289 -28.53 0.71 2.18
C GLU A 289 -29.15 1.31 0.90
N LEU A 290 -28.99 0.64 -0.25
CA LEU A 290 -29.59 1.06 -1.50
C LEU A 290 -31.14 1.02 -1.44
N ASP A 291 -31.72 0.21 -0.56
CA ASP A 291 -33.16 0.15 -0.35
C ASP A 291 -33.69 1.39 0.38
N THR A 292 -32.85 1.99 1.25
CA THR A 292 -33.24 3.10 2.14
C THR A 292 -32.77 4.48 1.67
N GLU A 293 -31.76 4.56 0.78
CA GLU A 293 -31.23 5.83 0.26
C GLU A 293 -32.29 6.67 -0.46
N VAL A 294 -32.20 7.98 -0.30
CA VAL A 294 -33.13 8.92 -0.95
C VAL A 294 -32.41 9.60 -2.11
N ASN A 295 -32.99 9.48 -3.32
CA ASN A 295 -32.66 10.27 -4.53
C ASN A 295 -31.17 10.33 -4.95
N THR A 296 -30.43 9.22 -4.90
CA THR A 296 -29.10 9.12 -5.53
C THR A 296 -29.18 8.42 -6.89
N PHE A 297 -28.22 8.73 -7.79
CA PHE A 297 -28.11 8.01 -9.06
C PHE A 297 -27.79 6.51 -8.83
N GLY A 298 -27.04 6.17 -7.77
CA GLY A 298 -26.79 4.78 -7.38
C GLY A 298 -28.08 4.00 -7.11
N LYS A 299 -29.01 4.60 -6.35
CA LYS A 299 -30.34 4.01 -6.14
C LYS A 299 -31.15 3.87 -7.42
N PHE A 300 -31.13 4.86 -8.28
CA PHE A 300 -31.78 4.78 -9.60
C PHE A 300 -31.21 3.62 -10.42
N ALA A 301 -29.89 3.45 -10.46
CA ALA A 301 -29.21 2.37 -11.17
C ALA A 301 -29.57 0.99 -10.58
N TYR A 302 -29.65 0.90 -9.26
CA TYR A 302 -30.07 -0.32 -8.57
C TYR A 302 -31.51 -0.72 -8.88
N ILE A 303 -32.46 0.20 -8.71
CA ILE A 303 -33.91 -0.08 -8.93
C ILE A 303 -34.19 -0.45 -10.38
N ASN A 304 -33.58 0.25 -11.35
CA ASN A 304 -33.91 0.08 -12.76
C ASN A 304 -33.11 -1.00 -13.47
N TYR A 305 -31.88 -1.29 -12.99
CA TYR A 305 -30.94 -2.18 -13.69
C TYR A 305 -30.27 -3.21 -12.79
N GLY A 306 -30.52 -3.19 -11.47
CA GLY A 306 -29.87 -4.07 -10.51
C GLY A 306 -28.40 -3.74 -10.21
N PHE A 307 -27.91 -2.57 -10.63
CA PHE A 307 -26.52 -2.19 -10.48
C PHE A 307 -26.18 -1.78 -9.04
N LEU A 308 -25.24 -2.46 -8.43
CA LEU A 308 -24.76 -2.19 -7.07
C LEU A 308 -23.64 -1.14 -7.00
N GLY A 309 -22.93 -0.90 -8.12
CA GLY A 309 -21.86 0.07 -8.25
C GLY A 309 -20.75 -0.13 -7.19
N ALA A 310 -20.23 0.98 -6.62
CA ALA A 310 -19.16 0.95 -5.63
C ALA A 310 -19.50 0.12 -4.37
N ARG A 311 -20.79 0.04 -3.96
CA ARG A 311 -21.21 -0.81 -2.83
C ARG A 311 -21.12 -2.29 -3.18
N GLY A 312 -21.43 -2.64 -4.42
CA GLY A 312 -21.29 -4.01 -4.94
C GLY A 312 -19.82 -4.45 -4.98
N GLU A 313 -18.93 -3.55 -5.39
CA GLU A 313 -17.49 -3.80 -5.37
C GLU A 313 -16.99 -4.10 -3.95
N VAL A 314 -17.36 -3.30 -2.97
CA VAL A 314 -16.98 -3.53 -1.56
C VAL A 314 -17.65 -4.78 -1.01
N HIS A 315 -18.91 -5.03 -1.35
CA HIS A 315 -19.66 -6.23 -0.92
C HIS A 315 -19.02 -7.52 -1.44
N SER A 316 -18.51 -7.52 -2.67
CA SER A 316 -17.75 -8.66 -3.22
C SER A 316 -16.40 -8.85 -2.54
N GLY A 317 -15.87 -7.83 -1.87
CA GLY A 317 -14.50 -7.78 -1.35
C GLY A 317 -13.52 -7.22 -2.38
N LEU A 318 -13.98 -6.36 -3.29
CA LEU A 318 -13.18 -5.78 -4.40
C LEU A 318 -12.60 -6.86 -5.33
N GLU A 319 -13.40 -7.86 -5.72
CA GLU A 319 -12.92 -8.95 -6.60
C GLU A 319 -12.33 -8.44 -7.91
N ASN A 320 -12.89 -7.34 -8.48
CA ASN A 320 -12.37 -6.74 -9.70
C ASN A 320 -11.00 -6.06 -9.47
N VAL A 321 -10.76 -5.44 -8.31
CA VAL A 321 -9.46 -4.88 -7.93
C VAL A 321 -8.44 -6.01 -7.70
N LYS A 322 -8.85 -7.09 -7.04
CA LYS A 322 -8.00 -8.27 -6.83
C LYS A 322 -7.55 -8.85 -8.18
N ALA A 323 -8.46 -9.06 -9.12
CA ALA A 323 -8.12 -9.54 -10.46
C ALA A 323 -7.25 -8.55 -11.24
N ALA A 324 -7.56 -7.24 -11.17
CA ALA A 324 -6.78 -6.19 -11.83
C ALA A 324 -5.35 -6.09 -11.28
N LYS A 325 -5.15 -6.32 -9.98
CA LYS A 325 -3.82 -6.36 -9.34
C LYS A 325 -2.94 -7.47 -9.93
N ASP A 326 -3.51 -8.63 -10.24
CA ASP A 326 -2.77 -9.76 -10.83
C ASP A 326 -2.36 -9.47 -12.28
N ILE A 327 -3.13 -8.65 -13.00
CA ILE A 327 -2.84 -8.20 -14.37
C ILE A 327 -1.78 -7.09 -14.38
N LEU A 328 -1.79 -6.20 -13.39
CA LEU A 328 -0.88 -5.08 -13.28
C LEU A 328 0.53 -5.56 -12.89
N THR A 329 1.34 -5.91 -13.88
CA THR A 329 2.71 -6.42 -13.68
C THR A 329 3.73 -5.31 -13.43
N GLU A 330 3.50 -4.11 -14.01
CA GLU A 330 4.36 -2.94 -13.91
C GLU A 330 3.53 -1.65 -14.02
N LEU A 331 4.13 -0.49 -13.67
CA LEU A 331 3.44 0.80 -13.69
C LEU A 331 3.68 1.59 -14.98
N SER A 332 3.83 0.89 -16.11
CA SER A 332 3.92 1.52 -17.44
C SER A 332 2.55 1.97 -17.94
N ASN A 333 2.52 2.94 -18.86
CA ASN A 333 1.26 3.37 -19.49
C ASN A 333 0.50 2.22 -20.16
N GLU A 334 1.22 1.29 -20.77
CA GLU A 334 0.65 0.10 -21.38
C GLU A 334 -0.07 -0.77 -20.35
N ALA A 335 0.64 -1.19 -19.28
CA ALA A 335 0.07 -2.04 -18.24
C ALA A 335 -1.10 -1.37 -17.52
N LEU A 336 -1.00 -0.06 -17.21
CA LEU A 336 -2.08 0.72 -16.60
C LEU A 336 -3.31 0.81 -17.52
N THR A 337 -3.11 1.01 -18.83
CA THR A 337 -4.22 1.09 -19.79
C THR A 337 -4.92 -0.26 -19.93
N LEU A 338 -4.17 -1.37 -20.05
CA LEU A 338 -4.74 -2.72 -20.12
C LEU A 338 -5.49 -3.09 -18.84
N THR A 339 -4.96 -2.68 -17.68
CA THR A 339 -5.63 -2.84 -16.39
C THR A 339 -6.93 -2.04 -16.32
N LEU A 340 -6.95 -0.80 -16.82
CA LEU A 340 -8.17 0.02 -16.91
C LEU A 340 -9.21 -0.63 -17.84
N ILE A 341 -8.79 -1.17 -18.99
CA ILE A 341 -9.67 -1.89 -19.93
C ILE A 341 -10.29 -3.12 -19.24
N HIS A 342 -9.48 -3.88 -18.50
CA HIS A 342 -9.97 -5.02 -17.72
C HIS A 342 -11.03 -4.61 -16.69
N LEU A 343 -10.80 -3.52 -15.95
CA LEU A 343 -11.77 -2.98 -15.01
C LEU A 343 -13.05 -2.53 -15.72
N ILE A 344 -12.95 -1.78 -16.82
CA ILE A 344 -14.11 -1.34 -17.61
C ILE A 344 -14.94 -2.53 -18.09
N LYS A 345 -14.29 -3.60 -18.53
CA LYS A 345 -14.95 -4.83 -19.02
C LYS A 345 -15.77 -5.52 -17.92
N ASN A 346 -15.31 -5.52 -16.67
CA ASN A 346 -15.89 -6.35 -15.62
C ASN A 346 -16.76 -5.57 -14.62
N VAL A 347 -16.52 -4.28 -14.41
CA VAL A 347 -17.19 -3.45 -13.39
C VAL A 347 -18.55 -2.95 -13.85
N GLU A 348 -19.49 -2.81 -12.91
CA GLU A 348 -20.76 -2.09 -13.09
C GLU A 348 -20.54 -0.59 -12.86
N ASP A 349 -20.00 0.11 -13.87
CA ASP A 349 -19.66 1.53 -13.76
C ASP A 349 -20.93 2.42 -13.84
N THR A 350 -21.37 2.91 -12.69
CA THR A 350 -22.55 3.80 -12.59
C THR A 350 -22.30 5.19 -13.17
N VAL A 351 -21.05 5.64 -13.32
CA VAL A 351 -20.70 6.89 -14.00
C VAL A 351 -20.91 6.73 -15.50
N LEU A 352 -20.45 5.61 -16.06
CA LEU A 352 -20.72 5.26 -17.46
C LEU A 352 -22.25 5.19 -17.71
N LEU A 353 -23.00 4.51 -16.84
CA LEU A 353 -24.46 4.40 -16.99
C LEU A 353 -25.14 5.77 -17.00
N LYS A 354 -24.77 6.65 -16.07
CA LYS A 354 -25.29 8.03 -16.00
C LYS A 354 -25.04 8.83 -17.28
N ARG A 355 -23.83 8.68 -17.84
CA ARG A 355 -23.42 9.40 -19.07
C ARG A 355 -24.04 8.80 -20.33
N SER A 356 -24.20 7.51 -20.37
CA SER A 356 -24.84 6.79 -21.48
C SER A 356 -26.33 7.08 -21.63
N LYS A 357 -27.03 7.42 -20.55
CA LYS A 357 -28.48 7.68 -20.47
C LYS A 357 -29.36 6.48 -20.80
N THR A 358 -28.89 5.50 -21.56
CA THR A 358 -29.60 4.26 -21.91
C THR A 358 -28.71 3.04 -21.65
N ILE A 359 -29.34 1.90 -21.36
CA ILE A 359 -28.61 0.65 -21.11
C ILE A 359 -27.91 0.13 -22.38
N ASP A 360 -28.48 0.35 -23.56
CA ASP A 360 -27.89 -0.07 -24.82
C ASP A 360 -26.61 0.70 -25.12
N LYS A 361 -26.63 2.03 -24.90
CA LYS A 361 -25.43 2.86 -25.03
C LYS A 361 -24.37 2.51 -23.99
N TYR A 362 -24.79 2.20 -22.76
CA TYR A 362 -23.89 1.66 -21.72
C TYR A 362 -23.19 0.37 -22.19
N LYS A 363 -23.96 -0.61 -22.64
CA LYS A 363 -23.43 -1.89 -23.14
C LYS A 363 -22.50 -1.69 -24.33
N TYR A 364 -22.89 -0.82 -25.27
CA TYR A 364 -22.07 -0.52 -26.44
C TYR A 364 -20.68 -0.03 -26.06
N TYR A 365 -20.56 1.02 -25.22
CA TYR A 365 -19.26 1.57 -24.85
C TYR A 365 -18.45 0.65 -23.92
N LYS A 366 -19.13 -0.06 -23.03
CA LYS A 366 -18.48 -1.08 -22.21
C LYS A 366 -17.85 -2.17 -23.09
N ASN A 367 -18.55 -2.65 -24.11
CA ASN A 367 -18.04 -3.65 -25.02
C ASN A 367 -16.98 -3.09 -25.98
N LEU A 368 -17.14 -1.86 -26.45
CA LEU A 368 -16.19 -1.20 -27.33
C LEU A 368 -14.80 -1.10 -26.67
N VAL A 369 -14.74 -0.63 -25.43
CA VAL A 369 -13.49 -0.52 -24.69
C VAL A 369 -13.03 -1.90 -24.19
N GLY A 370 -13.93 -2.69 -23.59
CA GLY A 370 -13.62 -4.02 -23.04
C GLY A 370 -13.24 -5.08 -24.08
N GLY A 371 -13.46 -4.80 -25.37
CA GLY A 371 -13.05 -5.66 -26.48
C GLY A 371 -11.63 -5.41 -26.99
N ILE A 372 -10.91 -4.41 -26.42
CA ILE A 372 -9.49 -4.18 -26.76
C ILE A 372 -8.65 -5.20 -25.98
N GLU A 373 -8.00 -6.11 -26.69
CA GLU A 373 -7.23 -7.21 -26.07
C GLU A 373 -5.74 -6.90 -25.92
N GLU A 374 -5.20 -6.01 -26.78
CA GLU A 374 -3.78 -5.66 -26.81
C GLU A 374 -3.59 -4.14 -26.79
N TYR A 375 -2.48 -3.68 -26.22
CA TYR A 375 -2.15 -2.26 -26.24
C TYR A 375 -1.75 -1.82 -27.64
N ASN A 376 -2.56 -0.94 -28.23
CA ASN A 376 -2.27 -0.24 -29.45
C ASN A 376 -2.68 1.23 -29.31
N TYR A 377 -1.70 2.12 -29.28
CA TYR A 377 -1.92 3.55 -29.04
C TYR A 377 -2.96 4.17 -29.99
N ASP A 378 -2.88 3.88 -31.30
CA ASP A 378 -3.76 4.49 -32.28
C ASP A 378 -5.21 4.01 -32.10
N THR A 379 -5.40 2.72 -31.86
CA THR A 379 -6.73 2.14 -31.56
C THR A 379 -7.32 2.73 -30.30
N ILE A 380 -6.53 2.81 -29.20
CA ILE A 380 -6.96 3.36 -27.92
C ILE A 380 -7.30 4.84 -28.06
N ASN A 381 -6.50 5.60 -28.84
CA ASN A 381 -6.76 7.02 -29.08
C ASN A 381 -8.04 7.23 -29.91
N LEU A 382 -8.29 6.45 -30.96
CA LEU A 382 -9.53 6.48 -31.73
C LEU A 382 -10.77 6.22 -30.86
N VAL A 383 -10.70 5.19 -29.99
CA VAL A 383 -11.79 4.88 -29.05
C VAL A 383 -11.95 5.98 -28.01
N THR A 384 -10.85 6.60 -27.56
CA THR A 384 -10.88 7.74 -26.65
C THR A 384 -11.60 8.94 -27.28
N ASP A 385 -11.28 9.29 -28.53
CA ASP A 385 -11.95 10.36 -29.27
C ASP A 385 -13.45 10.09 -29.46
N GLU A 386 -13.81 8.83 -29.74
CA GLU A 386 -15.21 8.39 -29.83
C GLU A 386 -15.94 8.57 -28.47
N CYS A 387 -15.29 8.20 -27.36
CA CYS A 387 -15.82 8.43 -26.01
C CYS A 387 -16.02 9.91 -25.72
N ILE A 388 -15.03 10.77 -26.02
CA ILE A 388 -15.10 12.23 -25.80
C ILE A 388 -16.25 12.83 -26.61
N LYS A 389 -16.32 12.52 -27.91
CA LYS A 389 -17.36 12.99 -28.82
C LYS A 389 -18.78 12.67 -28.32
N ASN A 390 -18.94 11.51 -27.69
CA ASN A 390 -20.23 11.02 -27.21
C ASN A 390 -20.47 11.29 -25.71
N ASN A 391 -19.57 12.05 -25.06
CA ASN A 391 -19.67 12.45 -23.65
C ASN A 391 -19.65 11.23 -22.68
N ILE A 392 -18.85 10.22 -23.00
CA ILE A 392 -18.67 8.98 -22.24
C ILE A 392 -17.46 9.09 -21.32
N SER A 393 -17.56 8.57 -20.11
CA SER A 393 -16.46 8.50 -19.13
C SER A 393 -16.68 7.32 -18.19
N PHE A 394 -15.60 6.74 -17.70
CA PHE A 394 -15.54 5.51 -16.88
C PHE A 394 -15.01 5.84 -15.48
N GLY A 395 -15.63 6.80 -14.78
CA GLY A 395 -15.15 7.29 -13.48
C GLY A 395 -15.10 6.22 -12.39
N GLY A 396 -16.06 5.29 -12.36
CA GLY A 396 -16.05 4.19 -11.38
C GLY A 396 -14.87 3.25 -11.61
N SER A 397 -14.53 2.94 -12.85
CA SER A 397 -13.37 2.12 -13.20
C SER A 397 -12.04 2.83 -12.90
N ALA A 398 -11.99 4.17 -13.03
CA ALA A 398 -10.83 4.98 -12.65
C ALA A 398 -10.55 4.92 -11.13
N ASP A 399 -11.58 5.02 -10.28
CA ASP A 399 -11.45 4.90 -8.83
C ASP A 399 -10.88 3.52 -8.42
N LEU A 400 -11.28 2.46 -9.11
CA LEU A 400 -10.78 1.11 -8.89
C LEU A 400 -9.34 0.94 -9.40
N LEU A 401 -8.97 1.58 -10.52
CA LEU A 401 -7.59 1.59 -10.99
C LEU A 401 -6.65 2.24 -9.98
N ILE A 402 -7.02 3.40 -9.42
CA ILE A 402 -6.25 4.07 -8.37
C ILE A 402 -6.07 3.13 -7.17
N THR A 403 -7.14 2.45 -6.75
CA THR A 403 -7.09 1.50 -5.62
C THR A 403 -6.19 0.31 -5.93
N THR A 404 -6.22 -0.21 -7.17
CA THR A 404 -5.35 -1.30 -7.64
C THR A 404 -3.87 -0.88 -7.59
N ILE A 405 -3.54 0.30 -8.12
CA ILE A 405 -2.18 0.86 -8.11
C ILE A 405 -1.69 1.03 -6.67
N PHE A 406 -2.53 1.60 -5.80
CA PHE A 406 -2.19 1.80 -4.39
C PHE A 406 -1.86 0.49 -3.68
N ILE A 407 -2.70 -0.55 -3.84
CA ILE A 407 -2.46 -1.86 -3.22
C ILE A 407 -1.13 -2.45 -3.73
N LYS A 408 -0.87 -2.37 -5.03
CA LYS A 408 0.38 -2.85 -5.64
C LYS A 408 1.61 -2.17 -5.03
N LEU A 409 1.59 -0.84 -4.94
CA LEU A 409 2.69 -0.05 -4.36
C LEU A 409 2.93 -0.38 -2.88
N ILE A 410 1.86 -0.55 -2.10
CA ILE A 410 1.96 -0.89 -0.68
C ILE A 410 2.48 -2.32 -0.48
N GLU A 411 2.06 -3.28 -1.31
CA GLU A 411 2.57 -4.66 -1.27
C GLU A 411 4.08 -4.69 -1.56
N GLU A 412 4.52 -3.95 -2.56
CA GLU A 412 5.93 -3.83 -2.91
C GLU A 412 6.74 -3.19 -1.78
N GLU A 413 6.25 -2.09 -1.19
CA GLU A 413 6.93 -1.41 -0.08
C GLU A 413 7.07 -2.29 1.15
N LEU A 414 6.00 -2.98 1.54
CA LEU A 414 5.97 -3.80 2.75
C LEU A 414 6.54 -5.21 2.56
N GLY A 415 6.77 -5.64 1.33
CA GLY A 415 7.18 -7.01 0.98
C GLY A 415 6.15 -8.05 1.43
N VAL A 416 4.86 -7.72 1.33
CA VAL A 416 3.73 -8.56 1.72
C VAL A 416 2.71 -8.58 0.60
N ILE A 417 2.27 -9.75 0.18
CA ILE A 417 1.15 -9.90 -0.76
C ILE A 417 -0.13 -10.08 0.05
N TYR A 418 -1.16 -9.29 -0.27
CA TYR A 418 -2.49 -9.38 0.34
C TYR A 418 -3.42 -10.23 -0.55
N GLU A 419 -4.16 -11.14 0.11
CA GLU A 419 -5.09 -12.10 -0.48
C GLU A 419 -6.55 -11.69 -0.24
#